data_fdef0c12d021f021c381fa5430e5c8b4
#
_entry.id   fdef0c12d021f021c381fa5430e5c8b4
#
_cell.length_a   1.000
_cell.length_b   1.000
_cell.length_c   1.000
_cell.angle_alpha   90.00
_cell.angle_beta   90.00
_cell.angle_gamma   90.00
#
_symmetry.space_group_name_H-M   'P 1'
#
loop_
_entity.id
_entity.type
_entity.pdbx_description
1 polymer ?
#
loop_
_entity_poly.entity_id
_entity_poly.type
_entity_poly.pdbx_seq_one_letter_code
_entity_poly.pdbx_strand_id
1 'polypeptide(L)'
;MRDERRSACAVPDRAQLSLPVVEAAVGVAFLLAVAASFGLALPAPATAEAQLDAFADDAGTVLAGEPPRHAGDTRLGEVTRSPAAFERERGALRDRVRRILGDNLLFRVETPHGAVGFERPNGVATGRASVATAGGEVVVWVWYV
;
A
#
# COMPACT_ATOMS: atom_id res chain seq x y z
N MET A 1 3.12 -60.28 70.39
CA MET A 1 2.56 -60.22 69.00
C MET A 1 2.33 -58.80 68.72
N ARG A 2 3.30 -58.18 67.99
CA ARG A 2 3.28 -56.77 67.62
C ARG A 2 2.97 -56.66 66.12
N ASP A 3 1.87 -56.03 65.89
CA ASP A 3 1.39 -55.70 64.53
C ASP A 3 2.07 -54.38 64.05
N GLU A 4 3.07 -54.51 63.18
CA GLU A 4 3.73 -53.38 62.58
C GLU A 4 2.95 -52.96 61.33
N ARG A 5 2.08 -52.00 61.53
CA ARG A 5 1.45 -51.30 60.43
C ARG A 5 2.51 -50.43 59.74
N ARG A 6 3.01 -50.87 58.57
CA ARG A 6 3.78 -50.03 57.67
C ARG A 6 2.84 -49.03 57.03
N SER A 7 2.93 -47.79 57.51
CA SER A 7 2.37 -46.63 56.79
C SER A 7 3.15 -46.43 55.52
N ALA A 8 2.57 -46.80 54.39
CA ALA A 8 3.06 -46.37 53.07
C ALA A 8 2.80 -44.90 52.95
N CYS A 9 3.87 -44.10 52.94
CA CYS A 9 3.83 -42.70 52.52
C CYS A 9 3.46 -42.67 51.02
N ALA A 10 2.22 -42.30 50.73
CA ALA A 10 1.84 -41.94 49.41
C ALA A 10 2.53 -40.60 49.05
N VAL A 11 3.54 -40.66 48.22
CA VAL A 11 4.14 -39.49 47.59
C VAL A 11 3.10 -38.92 46.64
N PRO A 12 2.67 -37.65 46.81
CA PRO A 12 1.70 -37.08 45.90
C PRO A 12 2.34 -36.94 44.52
N ASP A 13 1.79 -37.62 43.56
CA ASP A 13 2.12 -37.59 42.12
C ASP A 13 1.69 -36.25 41.53
N ARG A 14 2.36 -35.17 41.97
CA ARG A 14 2.07 -33.80 41.60
C ARG A 14 3.27 -33.14 40.90
N ALA A 15 3.67 -33.65 39.78
CA ALA A 15 4.53 -32.91 38.84
C ALA A 15 4.86 -33.68 37.57
N GLN A 16 3.98 -34.50 37.06
CA GLN A 16 4.11 -35.00 35.69
C GLN A 16 3.11 -34.26 34.82
N LEU A 17 3.46 -33.05 34.43
CA LEU A 17 2.89 -32.47 33.20
C LEU A 17 3.20 -33.49 32.11
N SER A 18 2.18 -34.21 31.65
CA SER A 18 2.37 -35.20 30.61
C SER A 18 3.03 -34.54 29.41
N LEU A 19 4.10 -35.10 28.87
CA LEU A 19 4.85 -34.62 27.72
C LEU A 19 3.92 -34.13 26.60
N PRO A 20 2.80 -34.80 26.29
CA PRO A 20 1.81 -34.32 25.32
C PRO A 20 1.18 -32.96 25.62
N VAL A 21 0.99 -32.62 26.91
CA VAL A 21 0.40 -31.31 27.30
C VAL A 21 1.39 -30.18 27.09
N VAL A 22 2.67 -30.40 27.38
CA VAL A 22 3.73 -29.42 27.13
C VAL A 22 3.91 -29.22 25.62
N GLU A 23 3.92 -30.28 24.83
CA GLU A 23 4.03 -30.21 23.38
C GLU A 23 2.84 -29.47 22.76
N ALA A 24 1.62 -29.74 23.18
CA ALA A 24 0.43 -29.03 22.72
C ALA A 24 0.46 -27.55 23.11
N ALA A 25 0.91 -27.21 24.33
CA ALA A 25 1.02 -25.82 24.76
C ALA A 25 2.06 -25.04 23.92
N VAL A 26 3.22 -25.64 23.65
CA VAL A 26 4.26 -25.04 22.78
C VAL A 26 3.74 -24.87 21.34
N GLY A 27 3.03 -25.86 20.82
CA GLY A 27 2.42 -25.80 19.48
C GLY A 27 1.39 -24.66 19.36
N VAL A 28 0.50 -24.52 20.35
CA VAL A 28 -0.47 -23.42 20.38
C VAL A 28 0.21 -22.07 20.52
N ALA A 29 1.21 -21.95 21.41
CA ALA A 29 1.97 -20.70 21.57
C ALA A 29 2.68 -20.29 20.27
N PHE A 30 3.25 -21.26 19.56
CA PHE A 30 3.90 -21.03 18.26
C PHE A 30 2.88 -20.57 17.20
N LEU A 31 1.72 -21.23 17.11
CA LEU A 31 0.66 -20.83 16.17
C LEU A 31 0.14 -19.43 16.47
N LEU A 32 -0.03 -19.08 17.75
CA LEU A 32 -0.44 -17.74 18.17
C LEU A 32 0.63 -16.69 17.84
N ALA A 33 1.91 -17.00 18.02
CA ALA A 33 3.01 -16.12 17.68
C ALA A 33 3.07 -15.86 16.16
N VAL A 34 2.89 -16.91 15.35
CA VAL A 34 2.81 -16.78 13.88
C VAL A 34 1.59 -15.98 13.48
N ALA A 35 0.40 -16.29 14.02
CA ALA A 35 -0.82 -15.54 13.73
C ALA A 35 -0.71 -14.06 14.13
N ALA A 36 -0.10 -13.77 15.29
CA ALA A 36 0.17 -12.41 15.73
C ALA A 36 1.14 -11.66 14.80
N SER A 37 2.15 -12.35 14.27
CA SER A 37 3.10 -11.77 13.32
C SER A 37 2.44 -11.33 12.01
N PHE A 38 1.41 -12.06 11.55
CA PHE A 38 0.62 -11.68 10.38
C PHE A 38 -0.50 -10.69 10.68
N GLY A 39 -1.13 -10.78 11.86
CA GLY A 39 -2.25 -9.92 12.26
C GLY A 39 -1.84 -8.52 12.71
N LEU A 40 -0.60 -8.33 13.18
CA LEU A 40 -0.05 -7.03 13.56
C LEU A 40 0.56 -6.26 12.38
N ALA A 41 0.70 -6.88 11.22
CA ALA A 41 1.09 -6.21 9.98
C ALA A 41 -0.13 -5.54 9.31
N LEU A 42 -0.95 -4.83 10.08
CA LEU A 42 -1.85 -3.83 9.50
C LEU A 42 -0.94 -2.74 8.91
N PRO A 43 -1.09 -2.39 7.62
CA PRO A 43 -0.28 -1.33 7.04
C PRO A 43 -0.48 -0.07 7.89
N ALA A 44 0.60 0.38 8.55
CA ALA A 44 0.59 1.66 9.23
C ALA A 44 0.26 2.75 8.19
N PRO A 45 -0.39 3.85 8.56
CA PRO A 45 -0.68 4.96 7.64
C PRO A 45 0.53 5.38 6.80
N ALA A 46 1.71 5.42 7.39
CA ALA A 46 2.97 5.70 6.70
C ALA A 46 3.33 4.67 5.60
N THR A 47 2.90 3.40 5.75
CA THR A 47 3.11 2.37 4.73
C THR A 47 2.14 2.55 3.56
N ALA A 48 0.91 2.96 3.84
CA ALA A 48 -0.09 3.24 2.81
C ALA A 48 0.30 4.47 1.98
N GLU A 49 0.81 5.54 2.60
CA GLU A 49 1.31 6.73 1.91
C GLU A 49 2.51 6.38 1.02
N ALA A 50 3.52 5.66 1.54
CA ALA A 50 4.67 5.24 0.75
C ALA A 50 4.29 4.36 -0.46
N GLN A 51 3.27 3.52 -0.31
CA GLN A 51 2.75 2.72 -1.42
C GLN A 51 2.03 3.59 -2.46
N LEU A 52 1.25 4.57 -2.02
CA LEU A 52 0.56 5.51 -2.91
C LEU A 52 1.56 6.42 -3.63
N ASP A 53 2.64 6.85 -2.95
CA ASP A 53 3.74 7.59 -3.57
C ASP A 53 4.39 6.78 -4.69
N ALA A 54 4.65 5.49 -4.45
CA ALA A 54 5.20 4.60 -5.48
C ALA A 54 4.26 4.49 -6.70
N PHE A 55 2.94 4.37 -6.50
CA PHE A 55 1.99 4.36 -7.62
C PHE A 55 1.95 5.69 -8.38
N ALA A 56 2.05 6.80 -7.68
CA ALA A 56 2.13 8.12 -8.31
C ALA A 56 3.41 8.29 -9.14
N ASP A 57 4.55 7.84 -8.60
CA ASP A 57 5.86 7.90 -9.26
C ASP A 57 5.90 7.00 -10.50
N ASP A 58 5.41 5.77 -10.40
CA ASP A 58 5.28 4.84 -11.53
C ASP A 58 4.42 5.44 -12.63
N ALA A 59 3.26 6.01 -12.30
CA ALA A 59 2.39 6.67 -13.27
C ALA A 59 3.08 7.87 -13.93
N GLY A 60 3.76 8.70 -13.14
CA GLY A 60 4.54 9.83 -13.63
C GLY A 60 5.65 9.41 -14.58
N THR A 61 6.40 8.36 -14.21
CA THR A 61 7.49 7.81 -15.01
C THR A 61 7.00 7.27 -16.35
N VAL A 62 5.92 6.49 -16.34
CA VAL A 62 5.31 5.96 -17.57
C VAL A 62 4.88 7.10 -18.50
N LEU A 63 4.18 8.11 -17.98
CA LEU A 63 3.71 9.26 -18.77
C LEU A 63 4.85 10.11 -19.31
N ALA A 64 5.94 10.26 -18.54
CA ALA A 64 7.12 11.00 -18.97
C ALA A 64 7.89 10.28 -20.09
N GLY A 65 7.84 8.94 -20.12
CA GLY A 65 8.47 8.13 -21.16
C GLY A 65 7.61 7.93 -22.42
N GLU A 66 6.33 8.28 -22.39
CA GLU A 66 5.44 8.08 -23.54
C GLU A 66 5.65 9.13 -24.63
N PRO A 67 5.58 8.71 -25.93
CA PRO A 67 5.61 9.64 -27.03
C PRO A 67 4.37 10.55 -27.04
N PRO A 68 4.49 11.78 -27.54
CA PRO A 68 3.35 12.67 -27.72
C PRO A 68 2.38 12.11 -28.76
N ARG A 69 1.12 12.56 -28.72
CA ARG A 69 0.13 12.15 -29.73
C ARG A 69 0.19 12.99 -30.98
N HIS A 70 0.52 14.27 -30.85
CA HIS A 70 0.51 15.22 -31.95
C HIS A 70 1.84 15.96 -32.10
N ALA A 71 2.35 16.55 -31.01
CA ALA A 71 3.59 17.33 -31.08
C ALA A 71 4.24 17.52 -29.71
N GLY A 72 5.56 17.45 -29.62
CA GLY A 72 6.36 17.56 -28.41
C GLY A 72 7.35 16.43 -28.30
N ASP A 73 8.09 16.44 -27.22
CA ASP A 73 9.08 15.40 -26.92
C ASP A 73 8.44 14.21 -26.17
N THR A 74 7.49 14.50 -25.27
CA THR A 74 6.79 13.49 -24.48
C THR A 74 5.30 13.83 -24.34
N ARG A 75 4.53 12.85 -23.85
CA ARG A 75 3.11 13.02 -23.56
C ARG A 75 2.86 14.17 -22.57
N LEU A 76 3.63 14.23 -21.49
CA LEU A 76 3.51 15.29 -20.50
C LEU A 76 4.01 16.64 -21.07
N GLY A 77 5.07 16.65 -21.86
CA GLY A 77 5.52 17.84 -22.55
C GLY A 77 4.49 18.41 -23.52
N GLU A 78 3.70 17.55 -24.17
CA GLU A 78 2.61 17.98 -25.04
C GLU A 78 1.50 18.71 -24.27
N VAL A 79 1.02 18.16 -23.15
CA VAL A 79 -0.08 18.76 -22.38
C VAL A 79 0.32 20.01 -21.61
N THR A 80 1.60 20.18 -21.30
CA THR A 80 2.13 21.36 -20.60
C THR A 80 2.55 22.50 -21.53
N ARG A 81 2.52 22.30 -22.85
CA ARG A 81 3.00 23.28 -23.82
C ARG A 81 2.13 24.55 -23.85
N SER A 82 0.82 24.42 -23.78
CA SER A 82 -0.12 25.54 -23.79
C SER A 82 -1.50 25.15 -23.28
N PRO A 83 -2.34 26.12 -22.87
CA PRO A 83 -3.73 25.85 -22.49
C PRO A 83 -4.53 25.11 -23.57
N ALA A 84 -4.32 25.50 -24.86
CA ALA A 84 -5.01 24.84 -25.97
C ALA A 84 -4.56 23.39 -26.18
N ALA A 85 -3.28 23.08 -25.97
CA ALA A 85 -2.77 21.72 -26.00
C ALA A 85 -3.35 20.88 -24.85
N PHE A 86 -3.40 21.45 -23.66
CA PHE A 86 -4.02 20.80 -22.49
C PHE A 86 -5.50 20.46 -22.78
N GLU A 87 -6.30 21.41 -23.23
CA GLU A 87 -7.73 21.17 -23.52
C GLU A 87 -7.94 20.08 -24.57
N ARG A 88 -7.11 20.03 -25.59
CA ARG A 88 -7.17 18.99 -26.62
C ARG A 88 -6.82 17.60 -26.09
N GLU A 89 -5.82 17.51 -25.20
CA GLU A 89 -5.25 16.25 -24.75
C GLU A 89 -5.82 15.75 -23.39
N ARG A 90 -6.53 16.60 -22.63
CA ARG A 90 -6.99 16.28 -21.27
C ARG A 90 -7.80 15.00 -21.16
N GLY A 91 -8.65 14.70 -22.15
CA GLY A 91 -9.46 13.48 -22.17
C GLY A 91 -8.59 12.23 -22.33
N ALA A 92 -7.69 12.27 -23.31
CA ALA A 92 -6.77 11.18 -23.57
C ALA A 92 -5.77 10.95 -22.43
N LEU A 93 -5.32 12.02 -21.76
CA LEU A 93 -4.48 11.93 -20.56
C LEU A 93 -5.24 11.26 -19.43
N ARG A 94 -6.47 11.69 -19.14
CA ARG A 94 -7.33 11.09 -18.10
C ARG A 94 -7.52 9.59 -18.32
N ASP A 95 -7.85 9.19 -19.53
CA ASP A 95 -8.09 7.77 -19.87
C ASP A 95 -6.80 6.95 -19.77
N ARG A 96 -5.67 7.56 -20.07
CA ARG A 96 -4.38 6.90 -19.97
C ARG A 96 -3.99 6.65 -18.51
N VAL A 97 -4.09 7.67 -17.65
CA VAL A 97 -3.80 7.54 -16.22
C VAL A 97 -4.69 6.48 -15.59
N ARG A 98 -5.99 6.46 -15.91
CA ARG A 98 -6.90 5.40 -15.43
C ARG A 98 -6.41 4.01 -15.82
N ARG A 99 -5.94 3.80 -17.04
CA ARG A 99 -5.40 2.50 -17.47
C ARG A 99 -4.09 2.11 -16.78
N ILE A 100 -3.26 3.09 -16.38
CA ILE A 100 -2.03 2.81 -15.64
C ILE A 100 -2.34 2.42 -14.19
N LEU A 101 -3.21 3.16 -13.52
CA LEU A 101 -3.50 2.99 -12.10
C LEU A 101 -4.55 1.88 -11.81
N GLY A 102 -5.41 1.55 -12.80
CA GLY A 102 -6.51 0.59 -12.60
C GLY A 102 -7.71 1.19 -11.87
N ASP A 103 -8.67 0.32 -11.48
CA ASP A 103 -9.97 0.74 -10.97
C ASP A 103 -10.01 0.96 -9.46
N ASN A 104 -9.00 0.51 -8.72
CA ASN A 104 -8.94 0.63 -7.26
C ASN A 104 -8.33 1.95 -6.77
N LEU A 105 -7.84 2.75 -7.69
CA LEU A 105 -7.16 4.02 -7.40
C LEU A 105 -7.86 5.18 -8.08
N LEU A 106 -8.06 6.24 -7.32
CA LEU A 106 -8.47 7.54 -7.82
C LEU A 106 -7.25 8.43 -7.98
N PHE A 107 -7.32 9.37 -8.88
CA PHE A 107 -6.18 10.23 -9.20
C PHE A 107 -6.60 11.65 -9.56
N ARG A 108 -5.63 12.55 -9.42
CA ARG A 108 -5.65 13.89 -9.96
C ARG A 108 -4.28 14.20 -10.56
N VAL A 109 -4.27 14.66 -11.80
CA VAL A 109 -3.05 15.17 -12.43
C VAL A 109 -3.21 16.66 -12.60
N GLU A 110 -2.31 17.42 -12.02
CA GLU A 110 -2.27 18.88 -12.06
C GLU A 110 -1.15 19.33 -13.01
N THR A 111 -1.45 20.28 -13.86
CA THR A 111 -0.52 20.89 -14.80
C THR A 111 -0.59 22.40 -14.68
N PRO A 112 0.33 23.18 -15.26
CA PRO A 112 0.24 24.64 -15.29
C PRO A 112 -1.03 25.20 -15.95
N HIS A 113 -1.71 24.39 -16.76
CA HIS A 113 -2.86 24.81 -17.56
C HIS A 113 -4.19 24.23 -17.10
N GLY A 114 -4.19 23.39 -16.08
CA GLY A 114 -5.41 22.78 -15.53
C GLY A 114 -5.17 21.42 -14.89
N ALA A 115 -6.24 20.76 -14.54
CA ALA A 115 -6.18 19.44 -13.91
C ALA A 115 -7.14 18.45 -14.55
N VAL A 116 -6.81 17.16 -14.47
CA VAL A 116 -7.64 16.04 -14.88
C VAL A 116 -7.78 15.03 -13.75
N GLY A 117 -8.88 14.28 -13.75
CA GLY A 117 -9.16 13.29 -12.72
C GLY A 117 -10.23 13.76 -11.74
N PHE A 118 -10.10 13.35 -10.50
CA PHE A 118 -11.06 13.62 -9.44
C PHE A 118 -10.58 14.77 -8.54
N GLU A 119 -11.49 15.38 -7.80
CA GLU A 119 -11.12 16.31 -6.75
C GLU A 119 -10.49 15.55 -5.58
N ARG A 120 -9.36 16.05 -5.07
CA ARG A 120 -8.65 15.40 -3.98
C ARG A 120 -9.41 15.57 -2.68
N PRO A 121 -9.78 14.46 -2.01
CA PRO A 121 -10.46 14.55 -0.73
C PRO A 121 -9.53 15.01 0.38
N ASN A 122 -10.09 15.64 1.41
CA ASN A 122 -9.35 16.01 2.60
C ASN A 122 -9.30 14.84 3.59
N GLY A 123 -8.18 14.69 4.30
CA GLY A 123 -8.07 13.74 5.41
C GLY A 123 -7.89 12.27 5.03
N VAL A 124 -7.64 11.96 3.76
CA VAL A 124 -7.26 10.61 3.33
C VAL A 124 -5.77 10.53 2.99
N ALA A 125 -5.20 9.34 3.13
CA ALA A 125 -3.84 9.08 2.69
C ALA A 125 -3.76 9.28 1.17
N THR A 126 -2.81 10.07 0.71
CA THR A 126 -2.57 10.35 -0.71
C THR A 126 -1.10 10.19 -1.04
N GLY A 127 -0.80 9.56 -2.17
CA GLY A 127 0.53 9.58 -2.76
C GLY A 127 0.70 10.77 -3.71
N ARG A 128 1.93 11.23 -3.84
CA ARG A 128 2.29 12.35 -4.71
C ARG A 128 3.58 12.07 -5.45
N ALA A 129 3.57 12.34 -6.75
CA ALA A 129 4.80 12.44 -7.53
C ALA A 129 4.78 13.72 -8.37
N SER A 130 5.96 14.23 -8.72
CA SER A 130 6.08 15.39 -9.60
C SER A 130 7.06 15.10 -10.74
N VAL A 131 6.69 15.53 -11.92
CA VAL A 131 7.47 15.38 -13.15
C VAL A 131 7.72 16.75 -13.74
N ALA A 132 8.99 17.12 -13.87
CA ALA A 132 9.39 18.35 -14.54
C ALA A 132 9.28 18.17 -16.07
N THR A 133 8.68 19.15 -16.75
CA THR A 133 8.60 19.21 -18.21
C THR A 133 9.07 20.57 -18.71
N ALA A 134 9.32 20.71 -19.99
CA ALA A 134 9.67 22.01 -20.57
C ALA A 134 8.57 23.06 -20.40
N GLY A 135 7.30 22.65 -20.27
CA GLY A 135 6.16 23.54 -20.08
C GLY A 135 5.78 23.77 -18.61
N GLY A 136 6.51 23.19 -17.65
CA GLY A 136 6.29 23.33 -16.21
C GLY A 136 6.17 21.98 -15.51
N GLU A 137 5.89 22.04 -14.21
CA GLU A 137 5.74 20.86 -13.38
C GLU A 137 4.36 20.22 -13.56
N VAL A 138 4.34 18.89 -13.63
CA VAL A 138 3.13 18.07 -13.57
C VAL A 138 3.13 17.31 -12.25
N VAL A 139 2.06 17.42 -11.47
CA VAL A 139 1.91 16.73 -10.21
C VAL A 139 0.83 15.66 -10.33
N VAL A 140 1.18 14.43 -9.98
CA VAL A 140 0.27 13.28 -9.94
C VAL A 140 -0.06 12.98 -8.49
N TRP A 141 -1.36 12.99 -8.18
CA TRP A 141 -1.90 12.59 -6.89
C TRP A 141 -2.67 11.28 -7.04
N VAL A 142 -2.51 10.37 -6.09
CA VAL A 142 -3.17 9.06 -6.10
C VAL A 142 -3.70 8.73 -4.70
N TRP A 143 -4.89 8.12 -4.63
CA TRP A 143 -5.49 7.62 -3.39
C TRP A 143 -6.43 6.46 -3.68
N TYR A 144 -6.76 5.69 -2.65
CA TYR A 144 -7.71 4.59 -2.77
C TYR A 144 -9.16 5.08 -2.89
N VAL A 145 -9.99 4.27 -3.58
CA VAL A 145 -11.44 4.50 -3.71
C VAL A 145 -12.12 4.41 -2.35
#